data_694d70732e8e1fdc4251b4449a2f5390
#
_entry.id   694d70732e8e1fdc4251b4449a2f5390
#
_cell.length_a   1.000
_cell.length_b   1.000
_cell.length_c   1.000
_cell.angle_alpha   90.00
_cell.angle_beta   90.00
_cell.angle_gamma   90.00
#
_symmetry.space_group_name_H-M   'P 1'
#
loop_
_entity.id
_entity.type
_entity.pdbx_description
1 polymer ?
#
loop_
_entity_poly.entity_id
_entity_poly.type
_entity_poly.pdbx_seq_one_letter_code
_entity_poly.pdbx_strand_id
1 'polypeptide(L)'
;MITAVRTGQSAPGKHSHAAEFVKELATYLKSKHGIDVTVKTQIGGPVGRICMISNYENLAEYEKAWNKIHADPEFHKITQKASGIMNPGHTHDTLWRSA
;
A
#
# COMPACT_ATOMS: atom_id res chain seq x y z
N MET A 1 -14.99 -12.60 -0.58
CA MET A 1 -13.83 -11.83 -0.07
C MET A 1 -13.22 -10.98 -1.17
N ILE A 2 -12.84 -9.79 -0.86
CA ILE A 2 -12.15 -8.88 -1.76
C ILE A 2 -10.69 -8.77 -1.33
N THR A 3 -9.78 -8.96 -2.25
CA THR A 3 -8.35 -8.74 -2.04
C THR A 3 -7.92 -7.49 -2.79
N ALA A 4 -7.35 -6.54 -2.08
CA ALA A 4 -6.82 -5.31 -2.67
C ALA A 4 -5.29 -5.43 -2.76
N VAL A 5 -4.74 -5.14 -3.93
CA VAL A 5 -3.29 -5.15 -4.15
C VAL A 5 -2.88 -3.78 -4.69
N ARG A 6 -2.10 -3.06 -3.90
CA ARG A 6 -1.48 -1.82 -4.35
C ARG A 6 -0.02 -2.09 -4.67
N THR A 7 0.37 -1.86 -5.91
CA THR A 7 1.75 -2.03 -6.37
C THR A 7 2.35 -0.66 -6.64
N GLY A 8 3.52 -0.41 -6.07
CA GLY A 8 4.32 0.78 -6.35
C GLY A 8 5.70 0.38 -6.83
N GLN A 9 6.46 1.35 -7.31
CA GLN A 9 7.83 1.16 -7.73
C GLN A 9 8.73 2.17 -7.04
N SER A 10 9.86 1.69 -6.51
CA SER A 10 10.84 2.57 -5.88
C SER A 10 11.53 3.46 -6.91
N ALA A 11 11.89 4.68 -6.50
CA ALA A 11 12.75 5.54 -7.29
C ALA A 11 14.14 4.90 -7.44
N PRO A 12 14.89 5.20 -8.51
CA PRO A 12 16.21 4.64 -8.70
C PRO A 12 17.13 4.86 -7.48
N GLY A 13 17.78 3.79 -7.01
CA GLY A 13 18.65 3.83 -5.84
C GLY A 13 17.96 3.94 -4.49
N LYS A 14 16.63 3.91 -4.44
CA LYS A 14 15.86 4.11 -3.22
C LYS A 14 15.08 2.86 -2.75
N HIS A 15 15.43 1.68 -3.26
CA HIS A 15 14.63 0.47 -2.98
C HIS A 15 14.52 0.15 -1.49
N SER A 16 15.63 0.22 -0.73
CA SER A 16 15.59 -0.06 0.71
C SER A 16 14.76 0.98 1.47
N HIS A 17 14.86 2.25 1.10
CA HIS A 17 14.06 3.31 1.70
C HIS A 17 12.57 3.13 1.38
N ALA A 18 12.26 2.71 0.15
CA ALA A 18 10.89 2.44 -0.26
C ALA A 18 10.29 1.27 0.51
N ALA A 19 11.05 0.19 0.70
CA ALA A 19 10.59 -0.96 1.48
C ALA A 19 10.31 -0.57 2.93
N GLU A 20 11.17 0.22 3.55
CA GLU A 20 10.97 0.74 4.91
C GLU A 20 9.72 1.62 5.00
N PHE A 21 9.53 2.51 4.03
CA PHE A 21 8.35 3.37 3.94
C PHE A 21 7.07 2.56 3.86
N VAL A 22 7.01 1.56 2.99
CA VAL A 22 5.81 0.73 2.81
C VAL A 22 5.53 -0.08 4.08
N LYS A 23 6.55 -0.59 4.75
CA LYS A 23 6.41 -1.30 6.03
C LYS A 23 5.88 -0.38 7.13
N GLU A 24 6.38 0.85 7.21
CA GLU A 24 5.88 1.85 8.15
C GLU A 24 4.40 2.13 7.93
N LEU A 25 4.01 2.29 6.67
CA LEU A 25 2.63 2.51 6.29
C LEU A 25 1.74 1.32 6.67
N ALA A 26 2.20 0.10 6.44
CA ALA A 26 1.47 -1.12 6.83
C ALA A 26 1.29 -1.20 8.34
N THR A 27 2.33 -0.89 9.11
CA THR A 27 2.28 -0.86 10.57
C THR A 27 1.26 0.17 11.06
N TYR A 28 1.25 1.35 10.46
CA TYR A 28 0.30 2.41 10.81
C TYR A 28 -1.15 1.97 10.52
N LEU A 29 -1.39 1.39 9.35
CA LEU A 29 -2.73 0.92 8.98
C LEU A 29 -3.24 -0.15 9.93
N LYS A 30 -2.37 -1.02 10.41
CA LYS A 30 -2.74 -2.03 11.41
C LYS A 30 -3.07 -1.40 12.75
N SER A 31 -2.21 -0.53 13.26
CA SER A 31 -2.37 0.04 14.61
C SER A 31 -3.52 1.04 14.69
N LYS A 32 -3.72 1.86 13.68
CA LYS A 32 -4.73 2.91 13.68
C LYS A 32 -6.09 2.44 13.15
N HIS A 33 -6.08 1.65 12.09
CA HIS A 33 -7.29 1.28 11.35
C HIS A 33 -7.64 -0.20 11.44
N GLY A 34 -6.81 -1.01 12.10
CA GLY A 34 -7.06 -2.44 12.27
C GLY A 34 -6.97 -3.25 10.98
N ILE A 35 -6.30 -2.72 9.96
CA ILE A 35 -6.18 -3.39 8.67
C ILE A 35 -4.87 -4.15 8.61
N ASP A 36 -4.96 -5.48 8.38
CA ASP A 36 -3.80 -6.32 8.16
C ASP A 36 -3.30 -6.12 6.73
N VAL A 37 -2.08 -5.65 6.61
CA VAL A 37 -1.43 -5.43 5.31
C VAL A 37 -0.19 -6.30 5.22
N THR A 38 -0.15 -7.14 4.18
CA THR A 38 1.05 -7.91 3.84
C THR A 38 1.87 -7.11 2.83
N VAL A 39 3.15 -6.94 3.12
CA VAL A 39 4.09 -6.24 2.22
C VAL A 39 4.97 -7.28 1.55
N LYS A 40 5.06 -7.21 0.23
CA LYS A 40 5.94 -8.08 -0.56
C LYS A 40 6.77 -7.27 -1.54
N THR A 41 8.00 -7.70 -1.76
CA THR A 41 8.86 -7.13 -2.79
C THR A 41 8.96 -8.10 -3.96
N GLN A 42 8.96 -7.58 -5.18
CA GLN A 42 9.04 -8.41 -6.37
C GLN A 42 10.50 -8.82 -6.63
N ILE A 43 10.73 -10.11 -6.86
CA ILE A 43 12.06 -10.63 -7.18
C ILE A 43 12.23 -10.94 -8.66
N GLY A 44 11.14 -10.97 -9.43
CA GLY A 44 11.16 -11.16 -10.87
C GLY A 44 10.32 -10.09 -11.56
N GLY A 45 10.55 -9.84 -12.84
CA GLY A 45 9.87 -8.79 -13.57
C GLY A 45 10.50 -7.41 -13.35
N PRO A 46 9.72 -6.30 -13.47
CA PRO A 46 10.26 -4.96 -13.28
C PRO A 46 10.92 -4.78 -11.91
N VAL A 47 12.10 -4.18 -11.92
CA VAL A 47 12.91 -3.99 -10.70
C VAL A 47 12.31 -2.91 -9.81
N GLY A 48 12.34 -3.14 -8.49
CA GLY A 48 11.96 -2.15 -7.51
C GLY A 48 10.47 -2.10 -7.19
N ARG A 49 9.70 -3.07 -7.63
CA ARG A 49 8.27 -3.14 -7.29
C ARG A 49 8.04 -3.68 -5.89
N ILE A 50 7.12 -3.03 -5.19
CA ILE A 50 6.69 -3.40 -3.84
C ILE A 50 5.18 -3.40 -3.85
N CYS A 51 4.54 -4.38 -3.20
CA CYS A 51 3.09 -4.39 -3.10
C CYS A 51 2.62 -4.48 -1.66
N MET A 52 1.42 -3.92 -1.43
CA MET A 52 0.65 -4.04 -0.21
C MET A 52 -0.60 -4.84 -0.53
N ILE A 53 -0.85 -5.88 0.24
CA ILE A 53 -2.00 -6.77 0.05
C ILE A 53 -2.87 -6.72 1.30
N SER A 54 -4.16 -6.47 1.12
CA SER A 54 -5.14 -6.46 2.21
C SER A 54 -6.43 -7.12 1.78
N ASN A 55 -7.19 -7.66 2.73
CA ASN A 55 -8.41 -8.39 2.46
C ASN A 55 -9.60 -7.77 3.19
N TYR A 56 -10.76 -7.81 2.56
CA TYR A 56 -12.03 -7.28 3.07
C TYR A 56 -13.14 -8.26 2.78
N GLU A 57 -14.18 -8.28 3.61
CA GLU A 57 -15.29 -9.22 3.43
C GLU A 57 -16.03 -8.99 2.10
N ASN A 58 -16.21 -7.71 1.74
CA ASN A 58 -16.93 -7.31 0.53
C ASN A 58 -16.47 -5.91 0.11
N LEU A 59 -16.99 -5.43 -1.03
CA LEU A 59 -16.63 -4.11 -1.57
C LEU A 59 -17.08 -2.98 -0.66
N ALA A 60 -18.22 -3.12 0.02
CA ALA A 60 -18.71 -2.09 0.93
C ALA A 60 -17.75 -1.89 2.11
N GLU A 61 -17.21 -2.97 2.67
CA GLU A 61 -16.22 -2.91 3.74
C GLU A 61 -14.89 -2.32 3.27
N TYR A 62 -14.47 -2.64 2.05
CA TYR A 62 -13.30 -2.04 1.42
C TYR A 62 -13.47 -0.52 1.30
N GLU A 63 -14.58 -0.07 0.73
CA GLU A 63 -14.86 1.35 0.55
C GLU A 63 -14.93 2.09 1.88
N LYS A 64 -15.62 1.51 2.87
CA LYS A 64 -15.73 2.08 4.21
C LYS A 64 -14.36 2.27 4.86
N ALA A 65 -13.49 1.26 4.77
CA ALA A 65 -12.15 1.34 5.34
C ALA A 65 -11.33 2.45 4.68
N TRP A 66 -11.34 2.52 3.35
CA TRP A 66 -10.54 3.51 2.62
C TRP A 66 -11.08 4.92 2.73
N ASN A 67 -12.40 5.10 2.90
CA ASN A 67 -12.97 6.41 3.21
C ASN A 67 -12.45 6.95 4.53
N LYS A 68 -12.33 6.09 5.56
CA LYS A 68 -11.75 6.47 6.85
C LYS A 68 -10.27 6.80 6.74
N ILE A 69 -9.52 6.03 5.98
CA ILE A 69 -8.09 6.24 5.79
C ILE A 69 -7.85 7.56 5.06
N HIS A 70 -8.60 7.85 4.00
CA HIS A 70 -8.47 9.09 3.25
C HIS A 70 -8.87 10.34 4.05
N ALA A 71 -9.70 10.18 5.07
CA ALA A 71 -10.08 11.26 5.98
C ALA A 71 -9.09 11.46 7.13
N ASP A 72 -8.06 10.61 7.23
CA ASP A 72 -7.09 10.62 8.31
C ASP A 72 -5.89 11.53 7.95
N PRO A 73 -5.72 12.69 8.64
CA PRO A 73 -4.60 13.60 8.35
C PRO A 73 -3.23 12.97 8.58
N GLU A 74 -3.11 12.07 9.56
CA GLU A 74 -1.84 11.42 9.87
C GLU A 74 -1.41 10.46 8.76
N PHE A 75 -2.38 9.79 8.12
CA PHE A 75 -2.10 8.96 6.96
C PHE A 75 -1.49 9.81 5.83
N HIS A 76 -2.07 10.97 5.56
CA HIS A 76 -1.55 11.89 4.53
C HIS A 76 -0.15 12.39 4.86
N LYS A 77 0.13 12.63 6.12
CA LYS A 77 1.46 13.01 6.59
C LYS A 77 2.49 11.92 6.30
N ILE A 78 2.16 10.67 6.59
CA ILE A 78 3.04 9.54 6.33
C ILE A 78 3.27 9.37 4.82
N THR A 79 2.22 9.46 4.02
CA THR A 79 2.33 9.27 2.56
C THR A 79 3.15 10.37 1.88
N GLN A 80 3.27 11.55 2.47
CA GLN A 80 4.15 12.61 1.94
C GLN A 80 5.61 12.18 1.92
N LYS A 81 6.01 11.24 2.77
CA LYS A 81 7.37 10.68 2.76
C LYS A 81 7.71 9.91 1.49
N ALA A 82 6.70 9.56 0.69
CA ALA A 82 6.90 8.87 -0.59
C ALA A 82 7.62 9.74 -1.63
N SER A 83 7.60 11.07 -1.46
CA SER A 83 8.27 11.98 -2.38
C SER A 83 9.78 11.70 -2.42
N GLY A 84 10.32 11.47 -3.63
CA GLY A 84 11.73 11.14 -3.83
C GLY A 84 12.09 9.68 -3.49
N ILE A 85 11.19 8.92 -2.90
CA ILE A 85 11.40 7.51 -2.53
C ILE A 85 10.67 6.59 -3.50
N MET A 86 9.42 6.94 -3.84
CA MET A 86 8.60 6.18 -4.79
C MET A 86 8.59 6.89 -6.14
N ASN A 87 8.53 6.09 -7.21
CA ASN A 87 8.50 6.60 -8.58
C ASN A 87 7.08 7.07 -8.92
N PRO A 88 6.85 8.38 -9.15
CA PRO A 88 5.52 8.90 -9.43
C PRO A 88 4.90 8.27 -10.68
N GLY A 89 3.59 8.04 -10.67
CA GLY A 89 2.87 7.49 -11.81
C GLY A 89 2.99 5.97 -11.98
N HIS A 90 3.71 5.29 -11.10
CA HIS A 90 3.90 3.85 -11.13
C HIS A 90 3.16 3.10 -10.01
N THR A 91 2.16 3.73 -9.41
CA THR A 91 1.30 3.10 -8.41
C THR A 91 0.02 2.63 -9.07
N HIS A 92 -0.29 1.35 -8.86
CA HIS A 92 -1.46 0.70 -9.43
C HIS A 92 -2.23 -0.05 -8.35
N ASP A 93 -3.55 0.07 -8.40
CA ASP A 93 -4.44 -0.70 -7.55
C ASP A 93 -5.19 -1.74 -8.36
N THR A 94 -5.27 -2.95 -7.85
CA THR A 94 -6.13 -4.00 -8.39
C THR A 94 -6.99 -4.58 -7.28
N LEU A 95 -8.23 -4.87 -7.61
CA LEU A 95 -9.17 -5.53 -6.70
C LEU A 95 -9.54 -6.89 -7.28
N TRP A 96 -9.48 -7.90 -6.41
CA TRP A 96 -9.76 -9.27 -6.79
C TRP A 96 -10.90 -9.82 -5.94
N ARG A 97 -11.84 -10.51 -6.57
CA ARG A 97 -12.92 -11.20 -5.86
C ARG A 97 -12.61 -12.68 -5.83
N SER A 98 -12.83 -13.32 -4.68
CA SER A 98 -12.73 -14.77 -4.58
C SER A 98 -13.69 -15.44 -5.54
N ALA A 99 -13.19 -16.40 -6.29
CA ALA A 99 -13.98 -17.13 -7.27
C ALA A 99 -14.99 -18.09 -6.61
#